data_566ba83a040cdb5fc1f95a8176196487
#
_entry.id   566ba83a040cdb5fc1f95a8176196487
#
_cell.length_a   1.000
_cell.length_b   1.000
_cell.length_c   1.000
_cell.angle_alpha   90.00
_cell.angle_beta   90.00
_cell.angle_gamma   90.00
#
_symmetry.space_group_name_H-M   'P 1'
#
loop_
_entity.id
_entity.type
_entity.pdbx_description
1 polymer ?
#
loop_
_entity_poly.entity_id
_entity_poly.type
_entity_poly.pdbx_seq_one_letter_code
_entity_poly.pdbx_strand_id
1 'polypeptide(L)'
;MGMSSDQYFTPQPTSPSAPTTHEVTVRKLRFVLAGDRGVFNRGDLDWGTRVLIENADVPSGSTLLDLGCGGGAIAMALATLRPDAVVWAVDVNERALDTTRRSVELNSLTNVRVASPADVPADVRFDGIWSNPPIRIGKAELHAMLLEWLGRLSDSGSADLVVHKNLGSDSLAKWLVAQGHHVERRASKQGYRILHVRRTTET
;
A
#
# COMPACT_ATOMS: atom_id res chain seq x y z
N MET A 1 -25.22 -5.51 -22.25
CA MET A 1 -24.31 -6.48 -21.65
C MET A 1 -23.45 -5.73 -20.64
N GLY A 2 -23.83 -5.76 -19.38
CA GLY A 2 -23.10 -5.08 -18.30
C GLY A 2 -21.79 -5.82 -18.05
N MET A 3 -20.68 -5.14 -18.21
CA MET A 3 -19.39 -5.62 -17.73
C MET A 3 -19.44 -5.64 -16.20
N SER A 4 -19.48 -6.85 -15.62
CA SER A 4 -19.26 -7.04 -14.18
C SER A 4 -17.89 -6.49 -13.84
N SER A 5 -17.86 -5.35 -13.18
CA SER A 5 -16.63 -4.84 -12.58
C SER A 5 -16.32 -5.71 -11.37
N ASP A 6 -15.48 -6.74 -11.54
CA ASP A 6 -14.83 -7.39 -10.42
C ASP A 6 -14.18 -6.28 -9.60
N GLN A 7 -14.75 -6.01 -8.43
CA GLN A 7 -14.21 -4.98 -7.56
C GLN A 7 -12.94 -5.56 -6.93
N TYR A 8 -11.79 -4.96 -7.20
CA TYR A 8 -10.47 -5.34 -6.67
C TYR A 8 -10.40 -5.43 -5.14
N PHE A 9 -11.46 -5.03 -4.46
CA PHE A 9 -11.59 -4.93 -3.00
C PHE A 9 -12.55 -5.98 -2.42
N THR A 10 -12.92 -6.99 -3.20
CA THR A 10 -13.71 -8.13 -2.69
C THR A 10 -12.77 -9.24 -2.24
N PRO A 11 -13.07 -9.93 -1.12
CA PRO A 11 -12.23 -11.01 -0.62
C PRO A 11 -11.98 -12.12 -1.64
N GLN A 12 -12.95 -12.41 -2.50
CA GLN A 12 -12.84 -13.44 -3.55
C GLN A 12 -13.30 -12.89 -4.90
N PRO A 13 -12.37 -12.60 -5.82
CA PRO A 13 -12.71 -12.24 -7.20
C PRO A 13 -13.39 -13.40 -7.94
N THR A 14 -14.43 -13.12 -8.70
CA THR A 14 -15.20 -14.13 -9.46
C THR A 14 -14.60 -14.42 -10.84
N SER A 15 -13.70 -13.56 -11.34
CA SER A 15 -13.05 -13.75 -12.65
C SER A 15 -12.09 -14.94 -12.64
N PRO A 16 -12.00 -15.71 -13.76
CA PRO A 16 -10.98 -16.75 -13.91
C PRO A 16 -9.57 -16.18 -13.73
N SER A 17 -8.71 -16.91 -13.00
CA SER A 17 -7.30 -16.57 -12.87
C SER A 17 -6.60 -16.56 -14.22
N ALA A 18 -5.72 -15.58 -14.45
CA ALA A 18 -4.85 -15.49 -15.63
C ALA A 18 -3.50 -14.91 -15.19
N PRO A 19 -2.64 -15.76 -14.60
CA PRO A 19 -1.37 -15.31 -14.03
C PRO A 19 -0.44 -14.72 -15.10
N THR A 20 0.25 -13.63 -14.73
CA THR A 20 1.28 -12.96 -15.53
C THR A 20 2.50 -12.66 -14.69
N THR A 21 3.60 -12.27 -15.33
CA THR A 21 4.78 -11.74 -14.66
C THR A 21 5.32 -10.54 -15.44
N HIS A 22 5.78 -9.52 -14.72
CA HIS A 22 6.29 -8.28 -15.30
C HIS A 22 7.58 -7.86 -14.61
N GLU A 23 8.61 -7.53 -15.38
CA GLU A 23 9.80 -6.87 -14.83
C GLU A 23 9.49 -5.39 -14.59
N VAL A 24 9.79 -4.92 -13.40
CA VAL A 24 9.60 -3.53 -12.99
C VAL A 24 10.94 -2.90 -12.67
N THR A 25 11.14 -1.67 -13.19
CA THR A 25 12.25 -0.80 -12.81
C THR A 25 11.69 0.50 -12.26
N VAL A 26 12.01 0.82 -11.00
CA VAL A 26 11.59 2.03 -10.30
C VAL A 26 12.61 2.40 -9.22
N ARG A 27 12.92 3.69 -9.03
CA ARG A 27 13.90 4.16 -8.03
C ARG A 27 15.24 3.38 -8.05
N LYS A 28 15.74 3.01 -9.25
CA LYS A 28 16.93 2.16 -9.45
C LYS A 28 16.79 0.72 -8.92
N LEU A 29 15.61 0.32 -8.47
CA LEU A 29 15.30 -1.05 -8.10
C LEU A 29 14.84 -1.81 -9.34
N ARG A 30 15.16 -3.12 -9.37
CA ARG A 30 14.62 -4.07 -10.36
C ARG A 30 14.04 -5.26 -9.61
N PHE A 31 12.80 -5.58 -9.90
CA PHE A 31 12.12 -6.74 -9.34
C PHE A 31 11.05 -7.25 -10.30
N VAL A 32 10.60 -8.46 -10.09
CA VAL A 32 9.54 -9.11 -10.88
C VAL A 32 8.24 -9.07 -10.08
N LEU A 33 7.17 -8.58 -10.70
CA LEU A 33 5.82 -8.66 -10.13
C LEU A 33 5.05 -9.80 -10.79
N ALA A 34 4.44 -10.63 -10.00
CA ALA A 34 3.33 -11.45 -10.44
C ALA A 34 2.08 -10.59 -10.61
N GLY A 35 1.22 -10.96 -11.53
CA GLY A 35 -0.07 -10.33 -11.76
C GLY A 35 -1.16 -11.38 -11.97
N ASP A 36 -2.42 -10.99 -11.75
CA ASP A 36 -3.56 -11.84 -12.08
C ASP A 36 -4.79 -10.96 -12.37
N ARG A 37 -5.82 -11.55 -13.02
CA ARG A 37 -7.14 -10.91 -13.16
C ARG A 37 -7.78 -10.73 -11.77
N GLY A 38 -8.45 -9.60 -11.55
CA GLY A 38 -9.03 -9.28 -10.25
C GLY A 38 -8.02 -8.77 -9.21
N VAL A 39 -6.76 -8.58 -9.60
CA VAL A 39 -5.73 -7.89 -8.81
C VAL A 39 -5.46 -6.54 -9.45
N PHE A 40 -5.23 -5.53 -8.61
CA PHE A 40 -4.93 -4.18 -9.07
C PHE A 40 -3.71 -4.17 -9.99
N ASN A 41 -3.85 -3.49 -11.15
CA ASN A 41 -2.85 -3.36 -12.22
C ASN A 41 -2.31 -4.65 -12.85
N ARG A 42 -2.83 -5.82 -12.54
CA ARG A 42 -2.44 -7.10 -13.15
C ARG A 42 -0.93 -7.37 -13.16
N GLY A 43 -0.19 -6.83 -12.18
CA GLY A 43 1.27 -6.97 -12.08
C GLY A 43 2.08 -5.87 -12.75
N ASP A 44 1.46 -4.90 -13.42
CA ASP A 44 2.17 -3.69 -13.88
C ASP A 44 2.24 -2.65 -12.76
N LEU A 45 3.14 -1.69 -12.88
CA LEU A 45 3.31 -0.62 -11.89
C LEU A 45 2.48 0.60 -12.27
N ASP A 46 1.40 0.87 -11.50
CA ASP A 46 0.61 2.08 -11.72
C ASP A 46 1.36 3.37 -11.37
N TRP A 47 0.88 4.49 -11.93
CA TRP A 47 1.53 5.78 -11.75
C TRP A 47 1.53 6.27 -10.30
N GLY A 48 0.49 6.01 -9.52
CA GLY A 48 0.44 6.39 -8.10
C GLY A 48 1.49 5.66 -7.30
N THR A 49 1.55 4.33 -7.44
CA THR A 49 2.56 3.49 -6.79
C THR A 49 3.97 3.87 -7.24
N ARG A 50 4.20 4.15 -8.54
CA ARG A 50 5.48 4.64 -9.04
C ARG A 50 5.88 5.96 -8.38
N VAL A 51 4.96 6.94 -8.33
CA VAL A 51 5.20 8.24 -7.68
C VAL A 51 5.56 8.07 -6.21
N LEU A 52 4.87 7.17 -5.50
CA LEU A 52 5.18 6.88 -4.09
C LEU A 52 6.59 6.31 -3.94
N ILE A 53 6.90 5.22 -4.64
CA ILE A 53 8.21 4.56 -4.52
C ILE A 53 9.35 5.50 -4.91
N GLU A 54 9.19 6.33 -5.92
CA GLU A 54 10.23 7.24 -6.40
C GLU A 54 10.47 8.45 -5.48
N ASN A 55 9.44 8.94 -4.79
CA ASN A 55 9.51 10.26 -4.15
C ASN A 55 9.26 10.25 -2.63
N ALA A 56 8.73 9.18 -2.05
CA ALA A 56 8.63 9.08 -0.59
C ALA A 56 10.00 8.82 0.04
N ASP A 57 10.21 9.34 1.26
CA ASP A 57 11.37 8.98 2.05
C ASP A 57 11.26 7.52 2.49
N VAL A 58 12.38 6.79 2.39
CA VAL A 58 12.39 5.38 2.84
C VAL A 58 12.18 5.37 4.36
N PRO A 59 11.15 4.65 4.86
CA PRO A 59 10.88 4.64 6.29
C PRO A 59 12.06 4.08 7.09
N SER A 60 12.33 4.69 8.22
CA SER A 60 13.24 4.13 9.24
C SER A 60 12.49 3.11 10.12
N GLY A 61 13.22 2.41 10.97
CA GLY A 61 12.62 1.41 11.87
C GLY A 61 12.63 0.00 11.28
N SER A 62 12.11 -0.98 12.00
CA SER A 62 12.25 -2.41 11.71
C SER A 62 10.97 -3.10 11.26
N THR A 63 9.82 -2.41 11.35
CA THR A 63 8.51 -3.00 11.00
C THR A 63 7.77 -2.05 10.07
N LEU A 64 7.62 -2.47 8.82
CA LEU A 64 7.02 -1.66 7.74
C LEU A 64 5.74 -2.31 7.22
N LEU A 65 4.86 -1.51 6.62
CA LEU A 65 3.59 -1.97 6.07
C LEU A 65 3.37 -1.42 4.65
N ASP A 66 3.03 -2.32 3.74
CA ASP A 66 2.33 -2.04 2.48
C ASP A 66 0.84 -2.29 2.70
N LEU A 67 0.06 -1.22 2.88
CA LEU A 67 -1.38 -1.28 3.15
C LEU A 67 -2.19 -1.24 1.86
N GLY A 68 -2.95 -2.31 1.60
CA GLY A 68 -3.62 -2.54 0.33
C GLY A 68 -2.62 -2.96 -0.75
N CYS A 69 -1.88 -4.03 -0.48
CA CYS A 69 -0.68 -4.39 -1.24
C CYS A 69 -0.93 -4.77 -2.70
N GLY A 70 -2.15 -5.22 -3.06
CA GLY A 70 -2.47 -5.64 -4.42
C GLY A 70 -1.49 -6.70 -4.95
N GLY A 71 -0.72 -6.38 -5.98
CA GLY A 71 0.34 -7.24 -6.53
C GLY A 71 1.68 -7.16 -5.79
N GLY A 72 1.78 -6.39 -4.71
CA GLY A 72 2.95 -6.32 -3.83
C GLY A 72 4.06 -5.37 -4.28
N ALA A 73 3.81 -4.45 -5.19
CA ALA A 73 4.85 -3.56 -5.73
C ALA A 73 5.54 -2.70 -4.65
N ILE A 74 4.76 -2.16 -3.72
CA ILE A 74 5.29 -1.37 -2.59
C ILE A 74 6.06 -2.29 -1.65
N ALA A 75 5.52 -3.47 -1.33
CA ALA A 75 6.19 -4.45 -0.46
C ALA A 75 7.55 -4.88 -1.04
N MET A 76 7.62 -5.16 -2.36
CA MET A 76 8.90 -5.50 -3.03
C MET A 76 9.91 -4.35 -2.92
N ALA A 77 9.45 -3.11 -3.16
CA ALA A 77 10.31 -1.93 -3.05
C ALA A 77 10.82 -1.72 -1.60
N LEU A 78 9.93 -1.77 -0.60
CA LEU A 78 10.30 -1.63 0.81
C LEU A 78 11.26 -2.73 1.25
N ALA A 79 10.98 -3.99 0.92
CA ALA A 79 11.81 -5.14 1.32
C ALA A 79 13.22 -5.07 0.72
N THR A 80 13.34 -4.56 -0.51
CA THR A 80 14.64 -4.38 -1.17
C THR A 80 15.40 -3.17 -0.59
N LEU A 81 14.71 -2.08 -0.28
CA LEU A 81 15.30 -0.86 0.30
C LEU A 81 15.69 -1.05 1.77
N ARG A 82 15.00 -1.93 2.47
CA ARG A 82 15.16 -2.19 3.90
C ARG A 82 15.27 -3.69 4.17
N PRO A 83 16.39 -4.32 3.77
CA PRO A 83 16.61 -5.75 3.98
C PRO A 83 16.71 -6.14 5.46
N ASP A 84 16.95 -5.17 6.33
CA ASP A 84 17.00 -5.27 7.79
C ASP A 84 15.63 -5.19 8.49
N ALA A 85 14.57 -4.77 7.75
CA ALA A 85 13.22 -4.61 8.28
C ALA A 85 12.31 -5.76 7.87
N VAL A 86 11.29 -6.03 8.68
CA VAL A 86 10.15 -6.89 8.32
C VAL A 86 9.10 -6.04 7.62
N VAL A 87 8.72 -6.43 6.41
CA VAL A 87 7.69 -5.76 5.63
C VAL A 87 6.41 -6.60 5.66
N TRP A 88 5.35 -6.06 6.23
CA TRP A 88 4.02 -6.63 6.12
C TRP A 88 3.38 -6.15 4.82
N ALA A 89 2.81 -7.08 4.03
CA ALA A 89 2.01 -6.80 2.85
C ALA A 89 0.58 -7.25 3.13
N VAL A 90 -0.34 -6.30 3.27
CA VAL A 90 -1.70 -6.57 3.75
C VAL A 90 -2.74 -6.19 2.71
N ASP A 91 -3.65 -7.10 2.43
CA ASP A 91 -4.80 -6.87 1.56
C ASP A 91 -6.01 -7.71 2.03
N VAL A 92 -7.22 -7.28 1.70
CA VAL A 92 -8.46 -8.03 1.94
C VAL A 92 -8.74 -9.06 0.85
N ASN A 93 -8.14 -8.91 -0.33
CA ASN A 93 -8.34 -9.75 -1.50
C ASN A 93 -7.36 -10.93 -1.49
N GLU A 94 -7.86 -12.14 -1.29
CA GLU A 94 -7.05 -13.37 -1.24
C GLU A 94 -6.19 -13.56 -2.50
N ARG A 95 -6.71 -13.23 -3.69
CA ARG A 95 -5.94 -13.32 -4.93
C ARG A 95 -4.80 -12.31 -4.97
N ALA A 96 -4.97 -11.12 -4.40
CA ALA A 96 -3.90 -10.14 -4.24
C ALA A 96 -2.80 -10.69 -3.31
N LEU A 97 -3.18 -11.32 -2.19
CA LEU A 97 -2.25 -11.97 -1.28
C LEU A 97 -1.45 -13.09 -1.97
N ASP A 98 -2.12 -13.97 -2.73
CA ASP A 98 -1.45 -15.05 -3.48
C ASP A 98 -0.51 -14.49 -4.55
N THR A 99 -0.93 -13.43 -5.24
CA THR A 99 -0.10 -12.73 -6.23
C THR A 99 1.13 -12.10 -5.57
N THR A 100 0.96 -11.50 -4.40
CA THR A 100 2.06 -10.93 -3.62
C THR A 100 3.01 -12.00 -3.11
N ARG A 101 2.54 -13.15 -2.60
CA ARG A 101 3.39 -14.30 -2.20
C ARG A 101 4.24 -14.76 -3.37
N ARG A 102 3.64 -14.88 -4.55
CA ARG A 102 4.36 -15.24 -5.78
C ARG A 102 5.41 -14.20 -6.16
N SER A 103 5.12 -12.90 -6.01
CA SER A 103 6.10 -11.84 -6.23
C SER A 103 7.28 -11.95 -5.25
N VAL A 104 7.03 -12.26 -3.98
CA VAL A 104 8.05 -12.50 -2.95
C VAL A 104 8.98 -13.64 -3.35
N GLU A 105 8.42 -14.78 -3.78
CA GLU A 105 9.17 -15.96 -4.23
C GLU A 105 10.05 -15.65 -5.45
N LEU A 106 9.49 -14.98 -6.47
CA LEU A 106 10.19 -14.61 -7.70
C LEU A 106 11.40 -13.70 -7.45
N ASN A 107 11.38 -12.91 -6.37
CA ASN A 107 12.47 -12.03 -5.98
C ASN A 107 13.34 -12.58 -4.85
N SER A 108 13.09 -13.81 -4.38
CA SER A 108 13.83 -14.45 -3.29
C SER A 108 13.89 -13.59 -2.02
N LEU A 109 12.85 -12.84 -1.72
CA LEU A 109 12.77 -11.99 -0.54
C LEU A 109 12.34 -12.82 0.67
N THR A 110 13.05 -12.67 1.79
CA THR A 110 12.80 -13.43 3.03
C THR A 110 12.22 -12.58 4.17
N ASN A 111 12.15 -11.26 3.95
CA ASN A 111 11.72 -10.28 4.96
C ASN A 111 10.31 -9.73 4.71
N VAL A 112 9.50 -10.37 3.85
CA VAL A 112 8.10 -10.00 3.60
C VAL A 112 7.14 -10.98 4.25
N ARG A 113 6.15 -10.46 4.96
CA ARG A 113 5.03 -11.20 5.55
C ARG A 113 3.73 -10.80 4.86
N VAL A 114 3.12 -11.75 4.13
CA VAL A 114 1.87 -11.51 3.41
C VAL A 114 0.71 -12.03 4.25
N ALA A 115 -0.24 -11.16 4.58
CA ALA A 115 -1.31 -11.46 5.51
C ALA A 115 -2.64 -10.77 5.15
N SER A 116 -3.76 -11.38 5.52
CA SER A 116 -5.03 -10.65 5.58
C SER A 116 -5.04 -9.70 6.79
N PRO A 117 -5.92 -8.68 6.85
CA PRO A 117 -6.03 -7.81 8.02
C PRO A 117 -6.22 -8.56 9.34
N ALA A 118 -6.99 -9.65 9.31
CA ALA A 118 -7.29 -10.47 10.49
C ALA A 118 -6.09 -11.29 11.00
N ASP A 119 -5.12 -11.58 10.14
CA ASP A 119 -3.94 -12.38 10.46
C ASP A 119 -2.77 -11.54 11.01
N VAL A 120 -2.87 -10.21 10.98
CA VAL A 120 -1.84 -9.34 11.56
C VAL A 120 -2.08 -9.19 13.06
N PRO A 121 -1.16 -9.66 13.95
CA PRO A 121 -1.34 -9.57 15.38
C PRO A 121 -1.64 -8.15 15.85
N ALA A 122 -2.57 -8.00 16.81
CA ALA A 122 -3.09 -6.70 17.24
C ALA A 122 -2.04 -5.80 17.93
N ASP A 123 -0.99 -6.40 18.48
CA ASP A 123 0.12 -5.73 19.15
C ASP A 123 1.22 -5.24 18.19
N VAL A 124 1.20 -5.66 16.93
CA VAL A 124 2.17 -5.16 15.93
C VAL A 124 2.00 -3.66 15.73
N ARG A 125 3.11 -2.92 15.83
CA ARG A 125 3.20 -1.49 15.54
C ARG A 125 4.12 -1.26 14.35
N PHE A 126 3.78 -0.28 13.53
CA PHE A 126 4.50 0.01 12.30
C PHE A 126 5.31 1.30 12.41
N ASP A 127 6.57 1.23 12.06
CA ASP A 127 7.46 2.39 11.98
C ASP A 127 7.25 3.16 10.69
N GLY A 128 6.80 2.47 9.64
CA GLY A 128 6.48 3.06 8.35
C GLY A 128 5.32 2.36 7.65
N ILE A 129 4.37 3.14 7.15
CA ILE A 129 3.27 2.64 6.31
C ILE A 129 3.36 3.33 4.96
N TRP A 130 3.46 2.57 3.89
CA TRP A 130 3.23 3.06 2.54
C TRP A 130 1.92 2.51 2.00
N SER A 131 1.15 3.36 1.30
CA SER A 131 -0.11 2.92 0.71
C SER A 131 -0.46 3.71 -0.55
N ASN A 132 -0.97 3.01 -1.54
CA ASN A 132 -1.80 3.55 -2.60
C ASN A 132 -3.25 3.15 -2.30
N PRO A 133 -3.94 3.91 -1.43
CA PRO A 133 -5.17 3.43 -0.82
C PRO A 133 -6.31 3.28 -1.83
N PRO A 134 -7.22 2.33 -1.61
CA PRO A 134 -8.33 2.05 -2.51
C PRO A 134 -9.44 3.11 -2.41
N ILE A 135 -9.22 4.30 -2.96
CA ILE A 135 -10.15 5.45 -2.86
C ILE A 135 -11.58 5.12 -3.35
N ARG A 136 -11.73 4.14 -4.24
CA ARG A 136 -13.01 3.78 -4.88
C ARG A 136 -13.91 2.87 -4.04
N ILE A 137 -13.44 2.38 -2.90
CA ILE A 137 -14.28 1.55 -2.00
C ILE A 137 -15.40 2.35 -1.31
N GLY A 138 -15.30 3.67 -1.32
CA GLY A 138 -16.18 4.56 -0.60
C GLY A 138 -15.46 5.30 0.51
N LYS A 139 -16.00 6.47 0.85
CA LYS A 139 -15.35 7.37 1.81
C LYS A 139 -15.37 6.80 3.23
N ALA A 140 -16.45 6.15 3.64
CA ALA A 140 -16.61 5.60 4.98
C ALA A 140 -15.64 4.43 5.21
N GLU A 141 -15.57 3.52 4.27
CA GLU A 141 -14.70 2.34 4.31
C GLU A 141 -13.22 2.73 4.27
N LEU A 142 -12.86 3.69 3.41
CA LEU A 142 -11.51 4.23 3.35
C LEU A 142 -11.10 4.87 4.69
N HIS A 143 -12.00 5.67 5.28
CA HIS A 143 -11.75 6.33 6.55
C HIS A 143 -11.60 5.31 7.70
N ALA A 144 -12.47 4.30 7.75
CA ALA A 144 -12.38 3.23 8.76
C ALA A 144 -11.04 2.48 8.65
N MET A 145 -10.65 2.07 7.44
CA MET A 145 -9.36 1.43 7.18
C MET A 145 -8.19 2.31 7.63
N LEU A 146 -8.18 3.59 7.25
CA LEU A 146 -7.08 4.48 7.63
C LEU A 146 -7.01 4.74 9.13
N LEU A 147 -8.15 4.90 9.84
CA LEU A 147 -8.15 5.04 11.30
C LEU A 147 -7.56 3.82 11.98
N GLU A 148 -7.96 2.62 11.56
CA GLU A 148 -7.44 1.38 12.11
C GLU A 148 -5.91 1.28 11.95
N TRP A 149 -5.41 1.44 10.73
CA TRP A 149 -4.00 1.18 10.45
C TRP A 149 -3.07 2.33 10.87
N LEU A 150 -3.50 3.58 10.76
CA LEU A 150 -2.75 4.73 11.31
C LEU A 150 -2.71 4.70 12.84
N GLY A 151 -3.75 4.15 13.50
CA GLY A 151 -3.75 3.89 14.94
C GLY A 151 -2.69 2.88 15.38
N ARG A 152 -2.16 2.07 14.44
CA ARG A 152 -1.09 1.08 14.67
C ARG A 152 0.32 1.61 14.35
N LEU A 153 0.48 2.89 14.03
CA LEU A 153 1.82 3.51 13.97
C LEU A 153 2.50 3.46 15.33
N SER A 154 3.81 3.20 15.34
CA SER A 154 4.65 3.41 16.52
C SER A 154 4.73 4.91 16.85
N ASP A 155 5.24 5.27 18.02
CA ASP A 155 5.26 6.68 18.46
C ASP A 155 6.08 7.59 17.53
N SER A 156 7.15 7.07 16.93
CA SER A 156 7.95 7.76 15.91
C SER A 156 7.56 7.40 14.47
N GLY A 157 6.55 6.56 14.29
CA GLY A 157 6.12 6.04 13.01
C GLY A 157 5.44 7.08 12.12
N SER A 158 5.49 6.84 10.82
CA SER A 158 4.84 7.70 9.83
C SER A 158 4.20 6.88 8.70
N ALA A 159 3.26 7.51 7.99
CA ALA A 159 2.65 6.92 6.81
C ALA A 159 2.79 7.85 5.60
N ASP A 160 3.09 7.29 4.43
CA ASP A 160 3.05 7.99 3.16
C ASP A 160 1.92 7.40 2.29
N LEU A 161 0.91 8.23 2.02
CA LEU A 161 -0.28 7.87 1.25
C LEU A 161 -0.23 8.56 -0.11
N VAL A 162 -0.24 7.82 -1.21
CA VAL A 162 -0.32 8.43 -2.54
C VAL A 162 -1.77 8.52 -3.02
N VAL A 163 -2.22 9.73 -3.34
CA VAL A 163 -3.62 9.98 -3.75
C VAL A 163 -3.65 10.96 -4.92
N HIS A 164 -4.42 10.62 -5.96
CA HIS A 164 -4.62 11.53 -7.09
C HIS A 164 -5.49 12.73 -6.69
N LYS A 165 -5.12 13.94 -7.13
CA LYS A 165 -5.83 15.20 -6.79
C LYS A 165 -7.33 15.13 -7.10
N ASN A 166 -7.70 14.53 -8.23
CA ASN A 166 -9.10 14.40 -8.65
C ASN A 166 -9.87 13.31 -7.89
N LEU A 167 -9.17 12.50 -7.07
CA LEU A 167 -9.74 11.47 -6.22
C LEU A 167 -9.82 11.92 -4.74
N GLY A 168 -9.63 13.21 -4.48
CA GLY A 168 -9.90 13.80 -3.18
C GLY A 168 -8.71 13.92 -2.25
N SER A 169 -7.46 14.02 -2.76
CA SER A 169 -6.28 14.17 -1.89
C SER A 169 -6.38 15.32 -0.89
N ASP A 170 -6.96 16.47 -1.29
CA ASP A 170 -7.10 17.62 -0.39
C ASP A 170 -8.16 17.39 0.70
N SER A 171 -9.28 16.73 0.35
CA SER A 171 -10.31 16.39 1.33
C SER A 171 -9.82 15.33 2.31
N LEU A 172 -9.05 14.34 1.84
CA LEU A 172 -8.45 13.33 2.69
C LEU A 172 -7.44 13.97 3.66
N ALA A 173 -6.57 14.87 3.18
CA ALA A 173 -5.62 15.57 4.04
C ALA A 173 -6.34 16.37 5.14
N LYS A 174 -7.39 17.14 4.79
CA LYS A 174 -8.19 17.87 5.78
C LYS A 174 -8.84 16.95 6.80
N TRP A 175 -9.36 15.81 6.35
CA TRP A 175 -9.99 14.85 7.23
C TRP A 175 -8.97 14.22 8.20
N LEU A 176 -7.80 13.83 7.72
CA LEU A 176 -6.73 13.29 8.58
C LEU A 176 -6.29 14.29 9.66
N VAL A 177 -6.18 15.59 9.30
CA VAL A 177 -5.91 16.65 10.29
C VAL A 177 -7.03 16.73 11.33
N ALA A 178 -8.30 16.63 10.90
CA ALA A 178 -9.43 16.63 11.82
C ALA A 178 -9.49 15.39 12.72
N GLN A 179 -8.80 14.28 12.35
CA GLN A 179 -8.61 13.10 13.20
C GLN A 179 -7.39 13.22 14.14
N GLY A 180 -6.74 14.38 14.21
CA GLY A 180 -5.61 14.61 15.11
C GLY A 180 -4.26 14.15 14.54
N HIS A 181 -4.13 14.01 13.24
CA HIS A 181 -2.85 13.70 12.59
C HIS A 181 -2.16 14.96 12.08
N HIS A 182 -0.83 14.99 12.14
CA HIS A 182 -0.04 15.96 11.39
C HIS A 182 0.12 15.48 9.96
N VAL A 183 -0.24 16.32 8.97
CA VAL A 183 -0.24 15.96 7.54
C VAL A 183 0.55 16.96 6.73
N GLU A 184 1.60 16.48 6.04
CA GLU A 184 2.40 17.26 5.11
C GLU A 184 2.23 16.75 3.68
N ARG A 185 2.20 17.64 2.70
CA ARG A 185 2.28 17.28 1.29
C ARG A 185 3.74 17.29 0.86
N ARG A 186 4.37 16.12 0.71
CA ARG A 186 5.79 16.00 0.39
C ARG A 186 6.11 16.02 -1.09
N ALA A 187 5.21 15.51 -1.93
CA ALA A 187 5.39 15.51 -3.38
C ALA A 187 4.08 15.71 -4.13
N SER A 188 4.21 16.26 -5.35
CA SER A 188 3.11 16.36 -6.30
C SER A 188 3.67 16.11 -7.70
N LYS A 189 3.34 14.96 -8.29
CA LYS A 189 3.75 14.59 -9.65
C LYS A 189 2.59 13.98 -10.43
N GLN A 190 2.39 14.44 -11.66
CA GLN A 190 1.37 13.93 -12.60
C GLN A 190 -0.05 13.86 -12.00
N GLY A 191 -0.38 14.82 -11.12
CA GLY A 191 -1.67 14.84 -10.43
C GLY A 191 -1.74 13.99 -9.17
N TYR A 192 -0.75 13.14 -8.88
CA TYR A 192 -0.63 12.42 -7.62
C TYR A 192 0.07 13.26 -6.55
N ARG A 193 -0.35 13.10 -5.31
CA ARG A 193 0.21 13.76 -4.13
C ARG A 193 0.57 12.72 -3.10
N ILE A 194 1.74 12.87 -2.47
CA ILE A 194 2.13 12.07 -1.32
C ILE A 194 1.75 12.88 -0.07
N LEU A 195 0.86 12.32 0.72
CA LEU A 195 0.47 12.82 2.03
C LEU A 195 1.30 12.08 3.07
N HIS A 196 2.22 12.78 3.70
CA HIS A 196 3.00 12.27 4.83
C HIS A 196 2.23 12.52 6.12
N VAL A 197 1.93 11.46 6.85
CA VAL A 197 1.06 11.46 8.03
C VAL A 197 1.85 10.99 9.23
N ARG A 198 1.79 11.72 10.33
CA ARG A 198 2.35 11.35 11.64
C ARG A 198 1.30 11.52 12.73
N ARG A 199 1.45 10.79 13.80
CA ARG A 199 0.65 11.04 15.01
C ARG A 199 1.02 12.43 15.56
N THR A 200 0.03 13.17 16.02
CA THR A 200 0.31 14.38 16.81
C THR A 200 0.76 13.90 18.18
N THR A 201 2.01 14.14 18.54
CA THR A 201 2.45 14.01 19.94
C THR A 201 1.85 15.14 20.73
N GLU A 202 0.99 14.82 21.70
CA GLU A 202 0.61 15.81 22.72
C GLU A 202 1.89 16.23 23.44
N THR A 203 2.19 17.53 23.40
CA THR A 203 3.32 18.15 24.11
C THR A 203 2.87 18.47 25.52
#